data_cea977faea0cf18b65bd114790b06222
#
_entry.id   cea977faea0cf18b65bd114790b06222
#
_cell.length_a   1.000
_cell.length_b   1.000
_cell.length_c   1.000
_cell.angle_alpha   90.00
_cell.angle_beta   90.00
_cell.angle_gamma   90.00
#
_symmetry.space_group_name_H-M   'P 1'
#
loop_
_entity.id
_entity.type
_entity.pdbx_description
1 polymer ?
#
loop_
_entity_poly.entity_id
_entity_poly.type
_entity_poly.pdbx_seq_one_letter_code
_entity_poly.pdbx_strand_id
1 'polypeptide(L)'
;MELYRSFIFVPGNRENMLERAKSFKADVIVVDLEDSVHAGGKTDARELAKKWVPILHQQGQRVIVRVNSLDTGLTRTELEALVSPDLYGISLGKVESTWNMRDLDRMLKAIEPSAGVEVGSTKVVAWAETASAMVDARDIAKSSSRVIGLAFGAEDFTNDMGIERSDTGVEVQVPRSLVPIAARAANVASLDSPFVLFLDPEALRADAMLARQMGYTGKHAIHPAQLDIINEVFSPSAEEVAY
;
A
#
# COMPACT_ATOMS: atom_id res chain seq x y z
N MET A 1 5.72 4.17 17.61
CA MET A 1 5.07 3.68 16.38
C MET A 1 5.91 4.18 15.22
N GLU A 2 6.25 3.33 14.24
CA GLU A 2 6.91 3.79 13.02
C GLU A 2 6.00 4.74 12.25
N LEU A 3 6.60 5.76 11.63
CA LEU A 3 5.86 6.71 10.78
C LEU A 3 5.71 6.13 9.38
N TYR A 4 4.49 6.16 8.86
CA TYR A 4 4.12 5.73 7.52
C TYR A 4 3.29 6.84 6.87
N ARG A 5 3.94 7.97 6.50
CA ARG A 5 3.26 9.15 5.95
C ARG A 5 2.99 9.01 4.46
N SER A 6 4.00 8.54 3.71
CA SER A 6 3.93 8.46 2.26
C SER A 6 4.35 7.10 1.71
N PHE A 7 3.51 6.54 0.86
CA PHE A 7 3.75 5.33 0.08
C PHE A 7 3.70 5.71 -1.40
N ILE A 8 4.79 5.60 -2.14
CA ILE A 8 4.78 5.94 -3.56
C ILE A 8 4.79 4.69 -4.43
N PHE A 9 3.82 4.59 -5.34
CA PHE A 9 3.80 3.56 -6.36
C PHE A 9 4.85 3.82 -7.43
N VAL A 10 5.58 2.76 -7.77
CA VAL A 10 6.54 2.74 -8.86
C VAL A 10 6.25 1.50 -9.72
N PRO A 11 5.83 1.65 -10.99
CA PRO A 11 5.54 0.51 -11.85
C PRO A 11 6.74 -0.44 -11.97
N GLY A 12 6.52 -1.71 -11.64
CA GLY A 12 7.57 -2.74 -11.62
C GLY A 12 8.16 -3.07 -12.98
N ASN A 13 7.50 -2.67 -14.07
CA ASN A 13 7.97 -2.84 -15.45
C ASN A 13 8.67 -1.59 -16.05
N ARG A 14 8.97 -0.57 -15.23
CA ARG A 14 9.59 0.68 -15.67
C ARG A 14 10.94 0.92 -15.01
N GLU A 15 12.00 0.34 -15.57
CA GLU A 15 13.34 0.39 -14.98
C GLU A 15 13.84 1.82 -14.74
N ASN A 16 13.56 2.76 -15.65
CA ASN A 16 13.90 4.16 -15.48
C ASN A 16 13.19 4.83 -14.29
N MET A 17 11.99 4.38 -13.92
CA MET A 17 11.28 4.88 -12.75
C MET A 17 11.84 4.24 -11.46
N LEU A 18 12.18 2.96 -11.49
CA LEU A 18 12.86 2.28 -10.38
C LEU A 18 14.22 2.89 -10.07
N GLU A 19 14.99 3.25 -11.12
CA GLU A 19 16.26 3.99 -10.96
C GLU A 19 16.05 5.33 -10.24
N ARG A 20 15.03 6.09 -10.62
CA ARG A 20 14.70 7.38 -9.96
C ARG A 20 14.22 7.20 -8.53
N ALA A 21 13.58 6.09 -8.22
CA ALA A 21 13.04 5.81 -6.89
C ALA A 21 14.12 5.75 -5.80
N LYS A 22 15.40 5.52 -6.15
CA LYS A 22 16.53 5.59 -5.23
C LYS A 22 16.64 6.92 -4.48
N SER A 23 16.17 8.00 -5.09
CA SER A 23 16.25 9.35 -4.52
C SER A 23 14.92 9.89 -3.97
N PHE A 24 13.86 9.09 -3.97
CA PHE A 24 12.57 9.55 -3.48
C PHE A 24 12.57 9.70 -1.96
N LYS A 25 11.96 10.78 -1.49
CA LYS A 25 11.79 11.06 -0.05
C LYS A 25 10.47 10.48 0.49
N ALA A 26 10.12 9.28 0.04
CA ALA A 26 8.96 8.55 0.55
C ALA A 26 9.35 7.74 1.80
N ASP A 27 8.42 7.52 2.71
CA ASP A 27 8.64 6.61 3.84
C ASP A 27 8.65 5.15 3.35
N VAL A 28 7.94 4.85 2.25
CA VAL A 28 7.89 3.52 1.63
C VAL A 28 7.82 3.63 0.10
N ILE A 29 8.65 2.86 -0.59
CA ILE A 29 8.54 2.62 -2.03
C ILE A 29 7.67 1.39 -2.24
N VAL A 30 6.61 1.52 -3.04
CA VAL A 30 5.75 0.41 -3.44
C VAL A 30 6.04 0.04 -4.89
N VAL A 31 6.81 -1.00 -5.10
CA VAL A 31 7.03 -1.56 -6.46
C VAL A 31 5.75 -2.30 -6.87
N ASP A 32 5.11 -1.83 -7.92
CA ASP A 32 3.80 -2.32 -8.31
C ASP A 32 3.87 -3.37 -9.43
N LEU A 33 3.35 -4.56 -9.16
CA LEU A 33 3.18 -5.65 -10.13
C LEU A 33 1.73 -5.82 -10.55
N GLU A 34 0.80 -5.07 -9.97
CA GLU A 34 -0.63 -5.22 -10.22
C GLU A 34 -1.11 -4.23 -11.30
N ASP A 35 -1.90 -3.23 -10.95
CA ASP A 35 -2.65 -2.41 -11.92
C ASP A 35 -1.79 -1.60 -12.89
N SER A 36 -0.59 -1.19 -12.47
CA SER A 36 0.33 -0.47 -13.35
C SER A 36 1.01 -1.34 -14.41
N VAL A 37 0.83 -2.66 -14.36
CA VAL A 37 1.45 -3.63 -15.26
C VAL A 37 0.37 -4.41 -16.00
N HIS A 38 0.33 -4.33 -17.33
CA HIS A 38 -0.60 -5.11 -18.12
C HIS A 38 -0.33 -6.64 -18.03
N ALA A 39 -1.31 -7.46 -18.33
CA ALA A 39 -1.24 -8.92 -18.14
C ALA A 39 -0.02 -9.58 -18.80
N GLY A 40 0.33 -9.19 -20.04
CA GLY A 40 1.49 -9.75 -20.75
C GLY A 40 2.86 -9.31 -20.22
N GLY A 41 2.91 -8.31 -19.32
CA GLY A 41 4.15 -7.79 -18.74
C GLY A 41 4.43 -8.27 -17.31
N LYS A 42 3.56 -9.08 -16.71
CA LYS A 42 3.68 -9.50 -15.30
C LYS A 42 4.97 -10.26 -14.99
N THR A 43 5.40 -11.15 -15.89
CA THR A 43 6.65 -11.91 -15.70
C THR A 43 7.87 -11.00 -15.73
N ASP A 44 7.96 -10.09 -16.71
CA ASP A 44 9.09 -9.18 -16.82
C ASP A 44 9.14 -8.20 -15.65
N ALA A 45 7.98 -7.72 -15.20
CA ALA A 45 7.88 -6.85 -14.02
C ALA A 45 8.34 -7.56 -12.75
N ARG A 46 8.00 -8.83 -12.56
CA ARG A 46 8.45 -9.64 -11.41
C ARG A 46 9.98 -9.80 -11.43
N GLU A 47 10.57 -10.13 -12.57
CA GLU A 47 12.04 -10.29 -12.69
C GLU A 47 12.73 -8.94 -12.46
N LEU A 48 12.15 -7.85 -12.95
CA LEU A 48 12.70 -6.52 -12.73
C LEU A 48 12.59 -6.11 -11.25
N ALA A 49 11.45 -6.36 -10.60
CA ALA A 49 11.27 -6.13 -9.17
C ALA A 49 12.28 -6.94 -8.33
N LYS A 50 12.51 -8.22 -8.67
CA LYS A 50 13.53 -9.07 -8.02
C LYS A 50 14.93 -8.46 -8.10
N LYS A 51 15.28 -7.84 -9.22
CA LYS A 51 16.54 -7.13 -9.40
C LYS A 51 16.60 -5.86 -8.56
N TRP A 52 15.50 -5.08 -8.51
CA TRP A 52 15.50 -3.72 -7.97
C TRP A 52 15.23 -3.63 -6.47
N VAL A 53 14.52 -4.58 -5.88
CA VAL A 53 14.27 -4.60 -4.41
C VAL A 53 15.55 -4.47 -3.61
N PRO A 54 16.59 -5.32 -3.82
CA PRO A 54 17.84 -5.18 -3.07
C PRO A 54 18.59 -3.87 -3.40
N ILE A 55 18.54 -3.38 -4.64
CA ILE A 55 19.18 -2.12 -5.01
C ILE A 55 18.55 -0.94 -4.26
N LEU A 56 17.23 -0.88 -4.20
CA LEU A 56 16.50 0.16 -3.47
C LEU A 56 16.76 0.06 -1.97
N HIS A 57 16.74 -1.15 -1.41
CA HIS A 57 17.06 -1.39 0.00
C HIS A 57 18.45 -0.89 0.37
N GLN A 58 19.48 -1.18 -0.43
CA GLN A 58 20.85 -0.73 -0.22
C GLN A 58 21.01 0.80 -0.28
N GLN A 59 20.08 1.50 -0.91
CA GLN A 59 20.01 2.97 -0.91
C GLN A 59 19.24 3.53 0.31
N GLY A 60 18.89 2.66 1.27
CA GLY A 60 18.16 3.05 2.48
C GLY A 60 16.65 3.16 2.30
N GLN A 61 16.10 2.74 1.15
CA GLN A 61 14.68 2.76 0.91
C GLN A 61 14.00 1.57 1.61
N ARG A 62 12.83 1.81 2.20
CA ARG A 62 11.94 0.77 2.68
C ARG A 62 11.05 0.34 1.52
N VAL A 63 11.19 -0.93 1.10
CA VAL A 63 10.55 -1.43 -0.12
C VAL A 63 9.46 -2.43 0.20
N ILE A 64 8.26 -2.15 -0.28
CA ILE A 64 7.12 -3.06 -0.33
C ILE A 64 6.85 -3.39 -1.80
N VAL A 65 6.41 -4.61 -2.11
CA VAL A 65 5.92 -4.96 -3.44
C VAL A 65 4.41 -5.15 -3.40
N ARG A 66 3.67 -4.44 -4.26
CA ARG A 66 2.26 -4.76 -4.48
C ARG A 66 2.19 -5.93 -5.46
N VAL A 67 1.81 -7.08 -4.93
CA VAL A 67 1.62 -8.32 -5.69
C VAL A 67 0.22 -8.37 -6.29
N ASN A 68 0.05 -9.17 -7.32
CA ASN A 68 -1.27 -9.42 -7.89
C ASN A 68 -2.18 -10.10 -6.86
N SER A 69 -3.47 -9.82 -6.94
CA SER A 69 -4.49 -10.39 -6.05
C SER A 69 -4.53 -11.92 -6.11
N LEU A 70 -5.06 -12.55 -5.05
CA LEU A 70 -5.01 -14.01 -4.87
C LEU A 70 -5.76 -14.78 -5.96
N ASP A 71 -6.84 -14.21 -6.48
CA ASP A 71 -7.67 -14.80 -7.55
C ASP A 71 -6.96 -14.93 -8.90
N THR A 72 -5.90 -14.15 -9.12
CA THR A 72 -5.09 -14.22 -10.36
C THR A 72 -4.21 -15.48 -10.43
N GLY A 73 -3.95 -16.13 -9.30
CA GLY A 73 -3.02 -17.25 -9.20
C GLY A 73 -1.53 -16.86 -9.31
N LEU A 74 -1.20 -15.59 -9.51
CA LEU A 74 0.18 -15.10 -9.65
C LEU A 74 0.87 -14.86 -8.32
N THR A 75 0.11 -14.55 -7.27
CA THR A 75 0.60 -14.12 -5.96
C THR A 75 1.70 -15.04 -5.43
N ARG A 76 1.48 -16.36 -5.43
CA ARG A 76 2.45 -17.31 -4.89
C ARG A 76 3.79 -17.25 -5.60
N THR A 77 3.78 -17.24 -6.92
CA THR A 77 5.03 -17.17 -7.72
C THR A 77 5.76 -15.85 -7.51
N GLU A 78 5.03 -14.76 -7.30
CA GLU A 78 5.60 -13.45 -6.99
C GLU A 78 6.25 -13.45 -5.59
N LEU A 79 5.58 -14.02 -4.59
CA LEU A 79 6.15 -14.16 -3.25
C LEU A 79 7.43 -15.01 -3.24
N GLU A 80 7.42 -16.15 -3.95
CA GLU A 80 8.59 -17.03 -4.08
C GLU A 80 9.79 -16.33 -4.75
N ALA A 81 9.53 -15.40 -5.65
CA ALA A 81 10.56 -14.64 -6.35
C ALA A 81 11.13 -13.46 -5.55
N LEU A 82 10.31 -12.86 -4.67
CA LEU A 82 10.57 -11.52 -4.11
C LEU A 82 10.86 -11.52 -2.61
N VAL A 83 10.32 -12.49 -1.84
CA VAL A 83 10.58 -12.56 -0.40
C VAL A 83 12.07 -12.79 -0.18
N SER A 84 12.69 -11.85 0.52
CA SER A 84 14.14 -11.81 0.77
C SER A 84 14.42 -10.90 1.98
N PRO A 85 15.62 -10.93 2.57
CA PRO A 85 16.00 -10.02 3.65
C PRO A 85 15.94 -8.53 3.27
N ASP A 86 15.99 -8.21 1.98
CA ASP A 86 15.94 -6.84 1.46
C ASP A 86 14.50 -6.34 1.26
N LEU A 87 13.51 -7.23 1.30
CA LEU A 87 12.10 -6.88 1.13
C LEU A 87 11.48 -6.57 2.50
N TYR A 88 10.98 -5.34 2.67
CA TYR A 88 10.30 -4.95 3.89
C TYR A 88 8.91 -5.61 4.03
N GLY A 89 8.16 -5.69 2.96
CA GLY A 89 6.81 -6.26 3.02
C GLY A 89 6.11 -6.38 1.68
N ILE A 90 4.85 -6.78 1.78
CA ILE A 90 3.94 -7.03 0.66
C ILE A 90 2.72 -6.11 0.81
N SER A 91 2.24 -5.57 -0.31
CA SER A 91 0.95 -4.91 -0.42
C SER A 91 0.02 -5.84 -1.21
N LEU A 92 -1.14 -6.18 -0.63
CA LEU A 92 -2.12 -7.07 -1.27
C LEU A 92 -3.41 -6.30 -1.54
N GLY A 93 -3.74 -6.16 -2.82
CA GLY A 93 -5.01 -5.61 -3.30
C GLY A 93 -6.16 -6.61 -3.21
N LYS A 94 -7.37 -6.10 -3.35
CA LYS A 94 -8.63 -6.87 -3.48
C LYS A 94 -8.81 -7.91 -2.37
N VAL A 95 -8.47 -7.49 -1.13
CA VAL A 95 -8.71 -8.30 0.06
C VAL A 95 -10.19 -8.18 0.42
N GLU A 96 -10.92 -9.27 0.37
CA GLU A 96 -12.36 -9.30 0.65
C GLU A 96 -12.70 -9.82 2.05
N SER A 97 -11.80 -10.58 2.65
CA SER A 97 -12.06 -11.25 3.93
C SER A 97 -10.79 -11.63 4.69
N THR A 98 -10.95 -12.04 5.93
CA THR A 98 -9.87 -12.63 6.73
C THR A 98 -9.27 -13.91 6.10
N TRP A 99 -10.00 -14.59 5.23
CA TRP A 99 -9.52 -15.76 4.50
C TRP A 99 -8.35 -15.41 3.57
N ASN A 100 -8.47 -14.33 2.81
CA ASN A 100 -7.38 -13.85 1.93
C ASN A 100 -6.11 -13.60 2.74
N MET A 101 -6.25 -12.95 3.90
CA MET A 101 -5.12 -12.64 4.76
C MET A 101 -4.47 -13.89 5.38
N ARG A 102 -5.28 -14.87 5.78
CA ARG A 102 -4.78 -16.16 6.30
C ARG A 102 -4.06 -16.96 5.22
N ASP A 103 -4.55 -16.92 3.99
CA ASP A 103 -3.93 -17.59 2.86
C ASP A 103 -2.58 -16.96 2.52
N LEU A 104 -2.51 -15.62 2.45
CA LEU A 104 -1.25 -14.89 2.30
C LEU A 104 -0.26 -15.23 3.44
N ASP A 105 -0.70 -15.20 4.70
CA ASP A 105 0.14 -15.50 5.86
C ASP A 105 0.70 -16.94 5.80
N ARG A 106 -0.11 -17.90 5.36
CA ARG A 106 0.32 -19.30 5.15
C ARG A 106 1.38 -19.41 4.06
N MET A 107 1.21 -18.71 2.94
CA MET A 107 2.20 -18.67 1.86
C MET A 107 3.52 -18.07 2.34
N LEU A 108 3.47 -16.91 3.01
CA LEU A 108 4.67 -16.26 3.55
C LEU A 108 5.41 -17.15 4.56
N LYS A 109 4.70 -17.77 5.50
CA LYS A 109 5.30 -18.72 6.47
C LYS A 109 6.03 -19.90 5.80
N ALA A 110 5.52 -20.36 4.65
CA ALA A 110 6.15 -21.46 3.91
C ALA A 110 7.40 -21.00 3.13
N ILE A 111 7.44 -19.75 2.69
CA ILE A 111 8.49 -19.20 1.81
C ILE A 111 9.65 -18.61 2.63
N GLU A 112 9.37 -17.90 3.70
CA GLU A 112 10.36 -17.14 4.50
C GLU A 112 11.59 -17.96 4.91
N PRO A 113 11.46 -19.22 5.41
CA PRO A 113 12.64 -20.00 5.82
C PRO A 113 13.60 -20.27 4.67
N SER A 114 13.09 -20.62 3.49
CA SER A 114 13.91 -20.88 2.31
C SER A 114 14.54 -19.62 1.71
N ALA A 115 13.93 -18.48 1.97
CA ALA A 115 14.42 -17.15 1.57
C ALA A 115 15.42 -16.52 2.56
N GLY A 116 15.73 -17.20 3.67
CA GLY A 116 16.61 -16.67 4.72
C GLY A 116 15.97 -15.55 5.55
N VAL A 117 14.64 -15.52 5.61
CA VAL A 117 13.85 -14.52 6.31
C VAL A 117 13.22 -15.13 7.55
N GLU A 118 13.24 -14.41 8.66
CA GLU A 118 12.57 -14.85 9.89
C GLU A 118 11.06 -15.00 9.65
N VAL A 119 10.49 -16.12 10.10
CA VAL A 119 9.06 -16.38 9.96
C VAL A 119 8.24 -15.33 10.71
N GLY A 120 7.38 -14.65 9.96
CA GLY A 120 6.53 -13.59 10.51
C GLY A 120 7.09 -12.18 10.34
N SER A 121 8.30 -11.99 9.81
CA SER A 121 8.92 -10.67 9.67
C SER A 121 8.45 -9.88 8.45
N THR A 122 8.10 -10.54 7.34
CA THR A 122 7.56 -9.87 6.15
C THR A 122 6.27 -9.13 6.48
N LYS A 123 6.25 -7.82 6.34
CA LYS A 123 5.10 -6.96 6.68
C LYS A 123 4.03 -7.00 5.60
N VAL A 124 2.81 -6.63 5.96
CA VAL A 124 1.68 -6.62 5.01
C VAL A 124 0.89 -5.32 5.13
N VAL A 125 0.60 -4.72 3.98
CA VAL A 125 -0.43 -3.68 3.82
C VAL A 125 -1.60 -4.33 3.07
N ALA A 126 -2.77 -4.34 3.70
CA ALA A 126 -4.00 -4.87 3.11
C ALA A 126 -4.85 -3.73 2.53
N TRP A 127 -5.46 -3.93 1.35
CA TRP A 127 -6.34 -2.95 0.74
C TRP A 127 -7.81 -3.29 1.00
N ALA A 128 -8.50 -2.35 1.61
CA ALA A 128 -9.95 -2.34 1.72
C ALA A 128 -10.51 -1.53 0.54
N GLU A 129 -10.93 -2.22 -0.50
CA GLU A 129 -11.33 -1.64 -1.78
C GLU A 129 -12.48 -2.39 -2.46
N THR A 130 -13.22 -3.18 -1.68
CA THR A 130 -14.46 -3.83 -2.08
C THR A 130 -15.53 -3.61 -1.02
N ALA A 131 -16.80 -3.76 -1.35
CA ALA A 131 -17.90 -3.68 -0.39
C ALA A 131 -17.74 -4.71 0.74
N SER A 132 -17.32 -5.93 0.40
CA SER A 132 -17.03 -6.99 1.39
C SER A 132 -15.91 -6.56 2.35
N ALA A 133 -14.81 -6.02 1.81
CA ALA A 133 -13.71 -5.51 2.62
C ALA A 133 -14.13 -4.39 3.58
N MET A 134 -15.04 -3.52 3.17
CA MET A 134 -15.54 -2.44 4.03
C MET A 134 -16.31 -2.97 5.24
N VAL A 135 -17.11 -4.01 5.06
CA VAL A 135 -17.84 -4.66 6.16
C VAL A 135 -16.88 -5.36 7.13
N ASP A 136 -15.84 -5.99 6.64
CA ASP A 136 -14.89 -6.80 7.41
C ASP A 136 -13.56 -6.07 7.73
N ALA A 137 -13.45 -4.79 7.45
CA ALA A 137 -12.19 -4.01 7.48
C ALA A 137 -11.38 -4.18 8.77
N ARG A 138 -12.05 -4.12 9.93
CA ARG A 138 -11.41 -4.33 11.24
C ARG A 138 -10.83 -5.74 11.39
N ASP A 139 -11.58 -6.74 10.99
CA ASP A 139 -11.19 -8.14 11.18
C ASP A 139 -10.11 -8.53 10.17
N ILE A 140 -10.14 -7.98 8.95
CA ILE A 140 -9.04 -8.04 8.00
C ILE A 140 -7.76 -7.45 8.61
N ALA A 141 -7.82 -6.23 9.15
CA ALA A 141 -6.67 -5.56 9.75
C ALA A 141 -6.10 -6.31 10.98
N LYS A 142 -6.90 -7.09 11.69
CA LYS A 142 -6.50 -7.90 12.86
C LYS A 142 -6.11 -9.34 12.53
N SER A 143 -6.27 -9.78 11.29
CA SER A 143 -6.16 -11.19 10.91
C SER A 143 -4.75 -11.78 11.01
N SER A 144 -3.71 -10.93 10.98
CA SER A 144 -2.31 -11.34 11.12
C SER A 144 -1.49 -10.25 11.80
N SER A 145 -0.51 -10.64 12.61
CA SER A 145 0.47 -9.73 13.22
C SER A 145 1.43 -9.08 12.20
N ARG A 146 1.40 -9.53 10.96
CA ARG A 146 2.14 -8.92 9.84
C ARG A 146 1.53 -7.63 9.34
N VAL A 147 0.21 -7.45 9.56
CA VAL A 147 -0.50 -6.27 9.05
C VAL A 147 -0.02 -5.02 9.77
N ILE A 148 0.62 -4.13 9.01
CA ILE A 148 1.10 -2.84 9.49
C ILE A 148 0.22 -1.68 9.04
N GLY A 149 -0.62 -1.89 8.03
CA GLY A 149 -1.49 -0.87 7.49
C GLY A 149 -2.71 -1.42 6.78
N LEU A 150 -3.79 -0.65 6.85
CA LEU A 150 -4.99 -0.82 6.06
C LEU A 150 -5.11 0.36 5.10
N ALA A 151 -5.14 0.07 3.80
CA ALA A 151 -5.22 1.07 2.74
C ALA A 151 -6.63 1.15 2.16
N PHE A 152 -7.04 2.35 1.75
CA PHE A 152 -8.29 2.56 1.03
C PHE A 152 -8.03 2.68 -0.49
N GLY A 153 -8.73 1.88 -1.31
CA GLY A 153 -8.72 1.95 -2.76
C GLY A 153 -10.04 2.50 -3.30
N ALA A 154 -10.10 3.80 -3.59
CA ALA A 154 -11.34 4.46 -3.99
C ALA A 154 -11.84 4.02 -5.37
N GLU A 155 -10.92 3.83 -6.33
CA GLU A 155 -11.28 3.46 -7.70
C GLU A 155 -11.81 2.01 -7.77
N ASP A 156 -11.11 1.06 -7.15
CA ASP A 156 -11.55 -0.33 -7.08
C ASP A 156 -12.85 -0.47 -6.29
N PHE A 157 -13.02 0.30 -5.19
CA PHE A 157 -14.26 0.31 -4.42
C PHE A 157 -15.45 0.76 -5.28
N THR A 158 -15.34 1.85 -6.03
CA THR A 158 -16.45 2.32 -6.87
C THR A 158 -16.72 1.37 -8.03
N ASN A 159 -15.68 0.74 -8.57
CA ASN A 159 -15.83 -0.30 -9.59
C ASN A 159 -16.57 -1.53 -9.04
N ASP A 160 -16.20 -2.02 -7.85
CA ASP A 160 -16.89 -3.15 -7.17
C ASP A 160 -18.36 -2.83 -6.88
N MET A 161 -18.63 -1.59 -6.43
CA MET A 161 -19.99 -1.11 -6.16
C MET A 161 -20.82 -0.85 -7.44
N GLY A 162 -20.20 -0.83 -8.64
CA GLY A 162 -20.86 -0.48 -9.90
C GLY A 162 -21.33 0.97 -9.96
N ILE A 163 -20.62 1.90 -9.33
CA ILE A 163 -20.94 3.34 -9.28
C ILE A 163 -19.80 4.16 -9.87
N GLU A 164 -20.14 5.32 -10.43
CA GLU A 164 -19.15 6.22 -11.02
C GLU A 164 -18.53 7.14 -9.98
N ARG A 165 -17.25 7.49 -10.20
CA ARG A 165 -16.57 8.52 -9.43
C ARG A 165 -17.13 9.89 -9.77
N SER A 166 -17.39 10.70 -8.75
CA SER A 166 -17.84 12.08 -8.92
C SER A 166 -16.81 13.09 -8.46
N ASP A 167 -16.91 14.33 -8.95
CA ASP A 167 -16.04 15.43 -8.53
C ASP A 167 -16.22 15.77 -7.04
N THR A 168 -17.39 15.49 -6.48
CA THR A 168 -17.71 15.73 -5.06
C THR A 168 -17.21 14.64 -4.14
N GLY A 169 -16.94 13.43 -4.66
CA GLY A 169 -16.47 12.28 -3.89
C GLY A 169 -17.46 11.76 -2.85
N VAL A 170 -18.76 12.11 -2.97
CA VAL A 170 -19.79 11.70 -1.99
C VAL A 170 -19.93 10.19 -1.90
N GLU A 171 -19.73 9.48 -3.00
CA GLU A 171 -19.84 8.03 -3.13
C GLU A 171 -18.77 7.28 -2.32
N VAL A 172 -17.65 7.91 -2.06
CA VAL A 172 -16.54 7.31 -1.27
C VAL A 172 -16.42 7.88 0.14
N GLN A 173 -17.21 8.85 0.52
CA GLN A 173 -17.07 9.52 1.81
C GLN A 173 -17.25 8.56 3.00
N VAL A 174 -18.25 7.70 2.94
CA VAL A 174 -18.51 6.70 4.00
C VAL A 174 -17.40 5.63 4.06
N PRO A 175 -17.07 4.91 2.98
CA PRO A 175 -16.01 3.90 3.03
C PRO A 175 -14.64 4.51 3.38
N ARG A 176 -14.31 5.69 2.86
CA ARG A 176 -13.08 6.42 3.21
C ARG A 176 -13.01 6.75 4.71
N SER A 177 -14.15 7.00 5.38
CA SER A 177 -14.21 7.25 6.82
C SER A 177 -14.12 5.96 7.65
N LEU A 178 -14.56 4.82 7.13
CA LEU A 178 -14.52 3.53 7.86
C LEU A 178 -13.10 2.99 8.00
N VAL A 179 -12.25 3.16 7.00
CA VAL A 179 -10.89 2.59 6.99
C VAL A 179 -10.03 3.09 8.16
N PRO A 180 -9.91 4.39 8.47
CA PRO A 180 -9.13 4.83 9.62
C PRO A 180 -9.71 4.37 10.96
N ILE A 181 -11.05 4.24 11.06
CA ILE A 181 -11.70 3.68 12.26
C ILE A 181 -11.31 2.21 12.46
N ALA A 182 -11.37 1.41 11.40
CA ALA A 182 -10.99 0.00 11.41
C ALA A 182 -9.49 -0.19 11.73
N ALA A 183 -8.64 0.58 11.07
CA ALA A 183 -7.18 0.58 11.29
C ALA A 183 -6.84 0.96 12.74
N ARG A 184 -7.46 2.01 13.28
CA ARG A 184 -7.27 2.42 14.68
C ARG A 184 -7.71 1.33 15.65
N ALA A 185 -8.85 0.69 15.41
CA ALA A 185 -9.36 -0.42 16.23
C ALA A 185 -8.45 -1.67 16.17
N ALA A 186 -7.67 -1.81 15.10
CA ALA A 186 -6.67 -2.87 14.92
C ALA A 186 -5.26 -2.45 15.36
N ASN A 187 -5.04 -1.18 15.70
CA ASN A 187 -3.75 -0.60 16.05
C ASN A 187 -2.70 -0.70 14.92
N VAL A 188 -3.14 -0.48 13.67
CA VAL A 188 -2.30 -0.42 12.47
C VAL A 188 -2.41 0.95 11.80
N ALA A 189 -1.51 1.25 10.86
CA ALA A 189 -1.57 2.48 10.09
C ALA A 189 -2.82 2.51 9.19
N SER A 190 -3.37 3.69 8.97
CA SER A 190 -4.42 3.93 7.97
C SER A 190 -3.85 4.73 6.80
N LEU A 191 -3.97 4.21 5.59
CA LEU A 191 -3.36 4.75 4.39
C LEU A 191 -4.45 5.16 3.40
N ASP A 192 -4.49 6.44 3.07
CA ASP A 192 -5.49 6.98 2.15
C ASP A 192 -5.16 6.71 0.68
N SER A 193 -6.17 6.74 -0.17
CA SER A 193 -6.06 6.58 -1.64
C SER A 193 -5.08 7.57 -2.27
N PRO A 194 -4.46 7.24 -3.41
CA PRO A 194 -3.75 8.21 -4.23
C PRO A 194 -4.66 9.36 -4.67
N PHE A 195 -4.08 10.55 -4.80
CA PHE A 195 -4.74 11.70 -5.42
C PHE A 195 -4.37 11.76 -6.90
N VAL A 196 -5.37 11.64 -7.78
CA VAL A 196 -5.13 11.44 -9.22
C VAL A 196 -4.73 12.71 -9.97
N LEU A 197 -5.15 13.90 -9.49
CA LEU A 197 -4.79 15.18 -10.09
C LEU A 197 -3.40 15.66 -9.63
N PHE A 198 -2.37 14.87 -9.92
CA PHE A 198 -1.02 15.03 -9.38
C PHE A 198 -0.32 16.35 -9.78
N LEU A 199 -0.86 17.12 -10.73
CA LEU A 199 -0.37 18.44 -11.13
C LEU A 199 -1.02 19.59 -10.37
N ASP A 200 -1.94 19.31 -9.45
CA ASP A 200 -2.63 20.31 -8.62
C ASP A 200 -2.18 20.19 -7.15
N PRO A 201 -1.14 20.93 -6.73
CA PRO A 201 -0.61 20.85 -5.38
C PRO A 201 -1.57 21.39 -4.31
N GLU A 202 -2.40 22.38 -4.63
CA GLU A 202 -3.37 22.95 -3.68
C GLU A 202 -4.52 21.98 -3.42
N ALA A 203 -5.06 21.37 -4.47
CA ALA A 203 -6.08 20.34 -4.33
C ALA A 203 -5.54 19.10 -3.61
N LEU A 204 -4.30 18.67 -3.90
CA LEU A 204 -3.64 17.58 -3.15
C LEU A 204 -3.53 17.91 -1.66
N ARG A 205 -3.10 19.15 -1.31
CA ARG A 205 -2.98 19.58 0.08
C ARG A 205 -4.33 19.54 0.79
N ALA A 206 -5.37 20.06 0.17
CA ALA A 206 -6.73 20.05 0.73
C ALA A 206 -7.23 18.62 0.97
N ASP A 207 -7.05 17.71 -0.01
CA ASP A 207 -7.43 16.32 0.08
C ASP A 207 -6.64 15.56 1.17
N ALA A 208 -5.33 15.79 1.27
CA ALA A 208 -4.48 15.19 2.30
C ALA A 208 -4.85 15.69 3.71
N MET A 209 -5.16 16.97 3.86
CA MET A 209 -5.63 17.54 5.13
C MET A 209 -6.97 16.96 5.54
N LEU A 210 -7.91 16.80 4.60
CA LEU A 210 -9.18 16.13 4.84
C LEU A 210 -8.97 14.68 5.30
N ALA A 211 -8.10 13.92 4.63
CA ALA A 211 -7.76 12.55 5.02
C ALA A 211 -7.18 12.52 6.45
N ARG A 212 -6.24 13.42 6.79
CA ARG A 212 -5.71 13.53 8.15
C ARG A 212 -6.80 13.81 9.18
N GLN A 213 -7.76 14.71 8.89
CA GLN A 213 -8.89 15.01 9.76
C GLN A 213 -9.82 13.80 9.95
N MET A 214 -9.95 12.93 8.94
CA MET A 214 -10.67 11.66 9.05
C MET A 214 -9.92 10.61 9.90
N GLY A 215 -8.65 10.83 10.25
CA GLY A 215 -7.84 9.94 11.08
C GLY A 215 -6.86 9.05 10.29
N TYR A 216 -6.62 9.35 9.01
CA TYR A 216 -5.53 8.69 8.27
C TYR A 216 -4.17 9.09 8.83
N THR A 217 -3.23 8.15 8.81
CA THR A 217 -1.85 8.35 9.26
C THR A 217 -0.87 8.55 8.11
N GLY A 218 -1.32 8.28 6.89
CA GLY A 218 -0.54 8.45 5.68
C GLY A 218 -1.38 8.35 4.42
N LYS A 219 -0.73 8.53 3.27
CA LYS A 219 -1.39 8.56 1.96
C LYS A 219 -0.50 7.93 0.89
N HIS A 220 -1.13 7.26 -0.06
CA HIS A 220 -0.45 6.80 -1.27
C HIS A 220 -0.21 7.95 -2.24
N ALA A 221 0.92 7.87 -2.96
CA ALA A 221 1.31 8.78 -4.03
C ALA A 221 1.52 8.01 -5.33
N ILE A 222 1.22 8.65 -6.45
CA ILE A 222 1.46 8.13 -7.82
C ILE A 222 2.48 8.96 -8.59
N HIS A 223 2.92 10.08 -8.02
CA HIS A 223 3.92 10.95 -8.63
C HIS A 223 4.86 11.54 -7.56
N PRO A 224 6.19 11.65 -7.82
CA PRO A 224 7.15 12.17 -6.84
C PRO A 224 6.86 13.57 -6.33
N ALA A 225 6.26 14.44 -7.16
CA ALA A 225 5.89 15.81 -6.76
C ALA A 225 4.86 15.87 -5.62
N GLN A 226 4.17 14.77 -5.34
CA GLN A 226 3.21 14.68 -4.24
C GLN A 226 3.87 14.48 -2.87
N LEU A 227 5.11 13.96 -2.84
CA LEU A 227 5.75 13.47 -1.62
C LEU A 227 5.98 14.55 -0.57
N ASP A 228 6.47 15.73 -0.96
CA ASP A 228 6.77 16.80 0.00
C ASP A 228 5.49 17.27 0.70
N ILE A 229 4.38 17.42 -0.03
CA ILE A 229 3.08 17.82 0.52
C ILE A 229 2.53 16.74 1.46
N ILE A 230 2.55 15.48 1.03
CA ILE A 230 2.06 14.36 1.84
C ILE A 230 2.89 14.24 3.13
N ASN A 231 4.22 14.28 3.03
CA ASN A 231 5.10 14.20 4.19
C ASN A 231 4.87 15.37 5.16
N GLU A 232 4.68 16.58 4.65
CA GLU A 232 4.37 17.74 5.48
C GLU A 232 3.05 17.57 6.22
N VAL A 233 1.97 17.25 5.48
CA VAL A 233 0.63 17.12 6.05
C VAL A 233 0.53 16.01 7.08
N PHE A 234 1.16 14.85 6.88
CA PHE A 234 1.09 13.71 7.79
C PHE A 234 2.22 13.69 8.85
N SER A 235 3.11 14.68 8.86
CA SER A 235 4.06 14.82 9.95
C SER A 235 3.37 15.38 11.20
N PRO A 236 3.65 14.82 12.39
CA PRO A 236 3.15 15.40 13.63
C PRO A 236 3.71 16.81 13.83
N SER A 237 2.89 17.73 14.33
CA SER A 237 3.36 19.06 14.73
C SER A 237 4.25 18.98 15.99
N ALA A 238 5.02 20.03 16.25
CA ALA A 238 5.82 20.11 17.48
C ALA A 238 4.94 20.01 18.76
N GLU A 239 3.72 20.51 18.69
CA GLU A 239 2.75 20.44 19.79
C GLU A 239 2.23 19.01 19.98
N GLU A 240 1.93 18.28 18.90
CA GLU A 240 1.50 16.88 18.94
C GLU A 240 2.59 15.92 19.44
N VAL A 241 3.87 16.26 19.22
CA VAL A 241 5.02 15.46 19.72
C VAL A 241 5.24 15.69 21.22
N ALA A 242 4.86 16.86 21.74
CA ALA A 242 5.02 17.23 23.15
C ALA A 242 3.93 16.68 24.06
N TYR A 243 2.89 16.06 23.52
CA TYR A 243 1.74 15.50 24.25
C TYR A 243 1.91 13.99 24.44
#